data_5d7842717d5ccd0431e42ccd64c9c45c
#
_entry.id   5d7842717d5ccd0431e42ccd64c9c45c
#
_cell.length_a   1.000
_cell.length_b   1.000
_cell.length_c   1.000
_cell.angle_alpha   90.00
_cell.angle_beta   90.00
_cell.angle_gamma   90.00
#
_symmetry.space_group_name_H-M   'P 1'
#
loop_
_entity.id
_entity.type
_entity.pdbx_description
1 polymer ?
#
loop_
_entity_poly.entity_id
_entity_poly.type
_entity_poly.pdbx_seq_one_letter_code
_entity_poly.pdbx_strand_id
1 'polypeptide(L)'
;MAAETNPNAYAVYAKDYVPVPPKDAEVLTTACEYCTVGCGYKIYRWPTGKEGGVRASDNALKANLPSGGVMVPWASPSQHNIVRWNGKPHHVLVVPDFQATVVNRGGDHSIRGGTLAQKCYNPENRTSERLLYPMIRVRGTLMPVSWDLATEAMADISKY
;
A
#
# COMPACT_ATOMS: atom_id res chain seq x y z
N MET A 1 -21.16 19.77 -9.08
CA MET A 1 -21.29 18.91 -7.88
C MET A 1 -20.12 17.94 -7.95
N ALA A 2 -19.11 18.10 -7.11
CA ALA A 2 -18.04 17.14 -7.00
C ALA A 2 -18.65 15.86 -6.45
N ALA A 3 -18.53 14.76 -7.20
CA ALA A 3 -18.90 13.45 -6.70
C ALA A 3 -18.14 13.24 -5.38
N GLU A 4 -18.87 13.08 -4.29
CA GLU A 4 -18.29 12.62 -3.03
C GLU A 4 -17.50 11.36 -3.34
N THR A 5 -16.21 11.46 -3.18
CA THR A 5 -15.32 10.33 -3.40
C THR A 5 -15.60 9.32 -2.30
N ASN A 6 -16.41 8.32 -2.64
CA ASN A 6 -16.53 7.12 -1.85
C ASN A 6 -15.12 6.65 -1.46
N PRO A 7 -14.82 6.42 -0.19
CA PRO A 7 -13.52 5.84 0.22
C PRO A 7 -13.27 4.46 -0.42
N ASN A 8 -14.31 3.81 -0.97
CA ASN A 8 -14.21 2.65 -1.84
C ASN A 8 -14.28 3.05 -3.33
N ALA A 9 -13.66 4.14 -3.72
CA ALA A 9 -13.62 4.65 -5.09
C ALA A 9 -13.13 3.63 -6.14
N TYR A 10 -12.58 2.53 -5.70
CA TYR A 10 -12.36 1.33 -6.49
C TYR A 10 -13.59 0.90 -7.31
N ALA A 11 -14.80 1.12 -6.79
CA ALA A 11 -16.05 0.81 -7.49
C ALA A 11 -16.34 1.71 -8.71
N VAL A 12 -15.61 2.80 -8.87
CA VAL A 12 -15.82 3.78 -9.97
C VAL A 12 -14.98 3.44 -11.20
N TYR A 13 -13.91 2.66 -11.04
CA TYR A 13 -13.13 2.18 -12.18
C TYR A 13 -13.75 0.90 -12.75
N ALA A 14 -13.71 0.75 -14.09
CA ALA A 14 -14.07 -0.51 -14.71
C ALA A 14 -13.35 -1.65 -13.99
N LYS A 15 -14.04 -2.73 -13.71
CA LYS A 15 -13.60 -3.82 -12.82
C LYS A 15 -12.19 -4.35 -13.09
N ASP A 16 -11.68 -4.18 -14.29
CA ASP A 16 -10.42 -4.76 -14.73
C ASP A 16 -9.39 -3.70 -15.14
N TYR A 17 -9.65 -2.44 -14.83
CA TYR A 17 -8.76 -1.36 -15.19
C TYR A 17 -7.86 -0.95 -14.03
N VAL A 18 -6.55 -1.01 -14.25
CA VAL A 18 -5.53 -0.47 -13.35
C VAL A 18 -4.84 0.70 -14.07
N PRO A 19 -5.00 1.95 -13.60
CA PRO A 19 -4.41 3.10 -14.26
C PRO A 19 -2.89 3.03 -14.25
N VAL A 20 -2.28 3.54 -15.31
CA VAL A 20 -0.82 3.53 -15.47
C VAL A 20 -0.22 4.67 -14.66
N PRO A 21 0.73 4.41 -13.74
CA PRO A 21 1.42 5.48 -13.02
C PRO A 21 2.26 6.32 -13.99
N PRO A 22 2.05 7.65 -14.05
CA PRO A 22 2.82 8.53 -14.92
C PRO A 22 4.29 8.56 -14.51
N LYS A 23 5.16 8.98 -15.41
CA LYS A 23 6.61 8.99 -15.20
C LYS A 23 7.07 9.72 -13.92
N ASP A 24 6.32 10.75 -13.53
CA ASP A 24 6.55 11.59 -12.35
C ASP A 24 5.73 11.14 -11.12
N ALA A 25 5.14 9.94 -11.14
CA ALA A 25 4.53 9.37 -9.96
C ALA A 25 5.57 9.24 -8.84
N GLU A 26 5.15 9.55 -7.62
CA GLU A 26 5.98 9.28 -6.45
C GLU A 26 6.13 7.77 -6.25
N VAL A 27 7.36 7.32 -6.01
CA VAL A 27 7.66 5.90 -5.83
C VAL A 27 8.26 5.68 -4.44
N LEU A 28 7.60 4.84 -3.65
CA LEU A 28 8.02 4.43 -2.32
C LEU A 28 8.28 2.93 -2.29
N THR A 29 9.11 2.48 -1.37
CA THR A 29 9.34 1.05 -1.11
C THR A 29 8.76 0.70 0.25
N THR A 30 8.09 -0.44 0.34
CA THR A 30 7.54 -0.96 1.59
C THR A 30 7.69 -2.47 1.68
N ALA A 31 7.42 -3.02 2.85
CA ALA A 31 7.30 -4.45 3.05
C ALA A 31 5.87 -4.81 3.45
N CYS A 32 5.45 -6.02 3.08
CA CYS A 32 4.16 -6.56 3.48
C CYS A 32 4.18 -6.90 4.98
N GLU A 33 3.15 -6.45 5.70
CA GLU A 33 3.02 -6.70 7.14
C GLU A 33 2.16 -7.92 7.49
N TYR A 34 1.61 -8.64 6.52
CA TYR A 34 0.68 -9.74 6.80
C TYR A 34 1.32 -10.98 7.41
N CYS A 35 2.57 -11.25 7.10
CA CYS A 35 3.26 -12.42 7.64
C CYS A 35 4.77 -12.16 7.79
N THR A 36 5.44 -13.09 8.44
CA THR A 36 6.88 -13.02 8.72
C THR A 36 7.79 -12.99 7.48
N VAL A 37 7.26 -13.32 6.30
CA VAL A 37 8.03 -13.29 5.05
C VAL A 37 8.47 -11.86 4.70
N GLY A 38 7.59 -10.86 4.92
CA GLY A 38 7.95 -9.46 4.69
C GLY A 38 8.26 -9.13 3.23
N CYS A 39 7.47 -9.67 2.29
CA CYS A 39 7.66 -9.41 0.85
C CYS A 39 7.79 -7.92 0.54
N GLY A 40 8.75 -7.54 -0.30
CA GLY A 40 8.96 -6.18 -0.74
C GLY A 40 7.96 -5.74 -1.80
N TYR A 41 7.52 -4.50 -1.70
CA TYR A 41 6.61 -3.87 -2.63
C TYR A 41 7.06 -2.46 -3.01
N LYS A 42 6.68 -2.02 -4.21
CA LYS A 42 6.74 -0.63 -4.67
C LYS A 42 5.35 -0.03 -4.62
N ILE A 43 5.25 1.16 -4.05
CA ILE A 43 4.04 1.97 -4.03
C ILE A 43 4.24 3.10 -5.02
N TYR A 44 3.33 3.23 -5.98
CA TYR A 44 3.26 4.36 -6.88
C TYR A 44 2.07 5.22 -6.48
N ARG A 45 2.28 6.52 -6.25
CA ARG A 45 1.25 7.49 -5.89
C ARG A 45 1.28 8.68 -6.82
N TRP A 46 0.12 9.08 -7.33
CA TRP A 46 -0.01 10.26 -8.19
C TRP A 46 -1.44 10.83 -8.13
N PRO A 47 -1.65 12.12 -8.45
CA PRO A 47 -2.98 12.73 -8.46
C PRO A 47 -3.92 12.04 -9.45
N THR A 48 -5.21 11.94 -9.10
CA THR A 48 -6.24 11.47 -10.04
C THR A 48 -6.37 12.40 -11.25
N GLY A 49 -6.83 11.87 -12.38
CA GLY A 49 -6.94 12.61 -13.64
C GLY A 49 -5.65 12.69 -14.45
N LYS A 50 -4.59 12.03 -14.02
CA LYS A 50 -3.33 11.91 -14.75
C LYS A 50 -2.96 10.45 -14.88
N GLU A 51 -2.54 10.04 -16.06
CA GLU A 51 -2.07 8.67 -16.32
C GLU A 51 -0.80 8.68 -17.17
N GLY A 52 0.00 7.64 -17.04
CA GLY A 52 1.17 7.39 -17.86
C GLY A 52 0.84 6.73 -19.18
N GLY A 53 1.79 6.75 -20.11
CA GLY A 53 1.70 6.03 -21.38
C GLY A 53 2.10 4.56 -21.26
N VAL A 54 1.76 3.80 -22.30
CA VAL A 54 2.05 2.35 -22.37
C VAL A 54 3.53 2.02 -22.62
N ARG A 55 4.33 2.99 -23.07
CA ARG A 55 5.77 2.78 -23.30
C ARG A 55 6.54 2.91 -22.01
N ALA A 56 7.61 2.15 -21.86
CA ALA A 56 8.49 2.19 -20.68
C ALA A 56 9.06 3.59 -20.38
N SER A 57 9.23 4.44 -21.40
CA SER A 57 9.67 5.85 -21.24
C SER A 57 8.62 6.75 -20.62
N ASP A 58 7.35 6.37 -20.66
CA ASP A 58 6.20 7.23 -20.43
C ASP A 58 5.46 6.87 -19.12
N ASN A 59 5.97 5.88 -18.39
CA ASN A 59 5.41 5.45 -17.11
C ASN A 59 6.49 5.20 -16.05
N ALA A 60 6.08 5.25 -14.79
CA ALA A 60 6.97 5.03 -13.65
C ALA A 60 7.32 3.55 -13.43
N LEU A 61 6.56 2.62 -14.01
CA LEU A 61 6.86 1.18 -13.94
C LEU A 61 8.08 0.81 -14.79
N LYS A 62 8.47 1.69 -15.73
CA LYS A 62 9.55 1.45 -16.70
C LYS A 62 9.34 0.18 -17.52
N ALA A 63 8.09 -0.16 -17.80
CA ALA A 63 7.68 -1.34 -18.53
C ALA A 63 6.84 -0.97 -19.75
N ASN A 64 6.99 -1.73 -20.85
CA ASN A 64 6.08 -1.66 -21.98
C ASN A 64 4.82 -2.44 -21.64
N LEU A 65 3.67 -1.78 -21.70
CA LEU A 65 2.38 -2.35 -21.38
C LEU A 65 1.62 -2.72 -22.67
N PRO A 66 0.92 -3.85 -22.69
CA PRO A 66 0.30 -4.35 -23.91
C PRO A 66 -0.92 -3.54 -24.38
N SER A 67 -1.56 -2.79 -23.49
CA SER A 67 -2.76 -1.99 -23.77
C SER A 67 -2.88 -0.81 -22.81
N GLY A 68 -3.92 -0.01 -22.93
CA GLY A 68 -4.24 1.01 -21.93
C GLY A 68 -4.49 0.37 -20.57
N GLY A 69 -3.85 0.89 -19.54
CA GLY A 69 -3.88 0.33 -18.20
C GLY A 69 -2.77 -0.70 -17.92
N VAL A 70 -2.64 -1.08 -16.65
CA VAL A 70 -1.64 -2.07 -16.22
C VAL A 70 -2.24 -3.48 -16.36
N MET A 71 -2.05 -4.08 -17.51
CA MET A 71 -2.55 -5.43 -17.83
C MET A 71 -1.38 -6.41 -17.94
N VAL A 72 -0.88 -6.86 -16.80
CA VAL A 72 0.24 -7.80 -16.70
C VAL A 72 -0.06 -8.88 -15.67
N PRO A 73 0.54 -10.08 -15.78
CA PRO A 73 0.23 -11.21 -14.88
C PRO A 73 0.45 -10.95 -13.40
N TRP A 74 1.33 -10.01 -13.07
CA TRP A 74 1.69 -9.67 -11.68
C TRP A 74 0.89 -8.49 -11.11
N ALA A 75 -0.01 -7.89 -11.87
CA ALA A 75 -0.87 -6.79 -11.41
C ALA A 75 -2.34 -7.15 -11.54
N SER A 76 -3.11 -6.77 -10.55
CA SER A 76 -4.56 -6.94 -10.53
C SER A 76 -5.23 -5.68 -9.99
N PRO A 77 -6.54 -5.51 -10.24
CA PRO A 77 -7.30 -4.38 -9.71
C PRO A 77 -7.23 -4.25 -8.18
N SER A 78 -7.04 -5.34 -7.44
CA SER A 78 -6.88 -5.32 -5.99
C SER A 78 -5.62 -4.59 -5.51
N GLN A 79 -4.63 -4.41 -6.37
CA GLN A 79 -3.39 -3.70 -6.09
C GLN A 79 -3.49 -2.19 -6.34
N HIS A 80 -4.66 -1.70 -6.75
CA HIS A 80 -4.94 -0.29 -6.97
C HIS A 80 -5.99 0.22 -6.00
N ASN A 81 -5.86 1.48 -5.59
CA ASN A 81 -6.84 2.20 -4.78
C ASN A 81 -6.80 3.70 -5.11
N ILE A 82 -7.83 4.42 -4.66
CA ILE A 82 -7.82 5.88 -4.61
C ILE A 82 -7.89 6.29 -3.15
N VAL A 83 -6.92 7.08 -2.73
CA VAL A 83 -6.80 7.58 -1.37
C VAL A 83 -6.80 9.10 -1.35
N ARG A 84 -7.20 9.71 -0.25
CA ARG A 84 -7.02 11.15 -0.06
C ARG A 84 -5.64 11.40 0.54
N TRP A 85 -4.88 12.24 -0.13
CA TRP A 85 -3.58 12.70 0.32
C TRP A 85 -3.54 14.23 0.25
N ASN A 86 -3.26 14.88 1.38
CA ASN A 86 -3.32 16.34 1.50
C ASN A 86 -4.66 16.94 0.99
N GLY A 87 -5.77 16.29 1.36
CA GLY A 87 -7.11 16.71 0.97
C GLY A 87 -7.50 16.45 -0.50
N LYS A 88 -6.62 15.84 -1.31
CA LYS A 88 -6.86 15.58 -2.74
C LYS A 88 -6.85 14.09 -3.05
N PRO A 89 -7.69 13.62 -4.00
CA PRO A 89 -7.68 12.23 -4.39
C PRO A 89 -6.41 11.89 -5.18
N HIS A 90 -5.80 10.74 -4.83
CA HIS A 90 -4.62 10.20 -5.49
C HIS A 90 -4.84 8.74 -5.81
N HIS A 91 -4.36 8.32 -6.96
CA HIS A 91 -4.16 6.90 -7.25
C HIS A 91 -3.03 6.35 -6.41
N VAL A 92 -3.19 5.13 -5.94
CA VAL A 92 -2.15 4.32 -5.31
C VAL A 92 -2.13 2.97 -5.99
N LEU A 93 -1.00 2.58 -6.53
CA LEU A 93 -0.75 1.25 -7.08
C LEU A 93 0.38 0.60 -6.27
N VAL A 94 0.12 -0.58 -5.70
CA VAL A 94 1.09 -1.33 -4.90
C VAL A 94 1.40 -2.64 -5.62
N VAL A 95 2.59 -2.77 -6.13
CA VAL A 95 3.04 -3.94 -6.90
C VAL A 95 4.27 -4.58 -6.26
N PRO A 96 4.51 -5.88 -6.48
CA PRO A 96 5.72 -6.54 -5.99
C PRO A 96 6.99 -5.80 -6.42
N ASP A 97 7.97 -5.76 -5.54
CA ASP A 97 9.29 -5.22 -5.88
C ASP A 97 10.13 -6.28 -6.57
N PHE A 98 10.23 -6.19 -7.90
CA PHE A 98 11.07 -7.10 -8.70
C PHE A 98 12.57 -6.96 -8.43
N GLN A 99 12.97 -5.90 -7.72
CA GLN A 99 14.37 -5.69 -7.31
C GLN A 99 14.66 -6.31 -5.94
N ALA A 100 13.65 -6.87 -5.26
CA ALA A 100 13.88 -7.62 -4.02
C ALA A 100 14.77 -8.84 -4.28
N THR A 101 15.85 -8.95 -3.52
CA THR A 101 16.89 -9.98 -3.74
C THR A 101 16.81 -11.14 -2.77
N VAL A 102 16.14 -10.98 -1.63
CA VAL A 102 16.12 -11.94 -0.53
C VAL A 102 14.78 -12.66 -0.43
N VAL A 103 13.72 -11.91 -0.23
CA VAL A 103 12.36 -12.43 -0.10
C VAL A 103 11.68 -12.41 -1.47
N ASN A 104 10.53 -12.65 -1.70
CA ASN A 104 9.73 -12.56 -2.95
C ASN A 104 10.53 -12.24 -4.24
N ARG A 105 11.65 -12.92 -4.43
CA ARG A 105 12.55 -12.75 -5.56
C ARG A 105 11.80 -12.97 -6.88
N GLY A 106 11.93 -12.01 -7.80
CA GLY A 106 11.18 -12.07 -9.08
C GLY A 106 9.73 -11.60 -8.99
N GLY A 107 9.30 -11.01 -7.86
CA GLY A 107 7.97 -10.45 -7.70
C GLY A 107 6.91 -11.46 -7.22
N ASP A 108 7.31 -12.62 -6.74
CA ASP A 108 6.38 -13.60 -6.17
C ASP A 108 5.69 -13.02 -4.92
N HIS A 109 4.39 -13.21 -4.82
CA HIS A 109 3.62 -12.75 -3.65
C HIS A 109 2.33 -13.55 -3.46
N SER A 110 1.75 -13.46 -2.27
CA SER A 110 0.44 -14.04 -1.99
C SER A 110 -0.69 -13.06 -2.30
N ILE A 111 -1.91 -13.56 -2.38
CA ILE A 111 -3.12 -12.74 -2.52
C ILE A 111 -3.24 -11.68 -1.40
N ARG A 112 -2.72 -11.94 -0.21
CA ARG A 112 -2.73 -10.97 0.89
C ARG A 112 -1.91 -9.74 0.55
N GLY A 113 -0.70 -9.92 0.06
CA GLY A 113 0.12 -8.82 -0.44
C GLY A 113 -0.52 -8.10 -1.63
N GLY A 114 -1.22 -8.84 -2.48
CA GLY A 114 -2.01 -8.28 -3.59
C GLY A 114 -3.17 -7.36 -3.18
N THR A 115 -3.50 -7.26 -1.88
CA THR A 115 -4.56 -6.36 -1.37
C THR A 115 -4.02 -5.18 -0.54
N LEU A 116 -2.71 -4.98 -0.49
CA LEU A 116 -2.09 -3.93 0.33
C LEU A 116 -2.61 -2.53 0.00
N ALA A 117 -2.82 -2.21 -1.27
CA ALA A 117 -3.34 -0.91 -1.68
C ALA A 117 -4.71 -0.60 -1.05
N GLN A 118 -5.54 -1.60 -0.86
CA GLN A 118 -6.89 -1.43 -0.32
C GLN A 118 -6.93 -1.38 1.20
N LYS A 119 -6.05 -2.12 1.87
CA LYS A 119 -6.14 -2.32 3.31
C LYS A 119 -5.21 -1.43 4.13
N CYS A 120 -4.01 -1.19 3.64
CA CYS A 120 -2.95 -0.66 4.48
C CYS A 120 -2.56 0.77 4.13
N TYR A 121 -2.80 1.20 2.90
CA TYR A 121 -2.42 2.52 2.45
C TYR A 121 -3.62 3.46 2.36
N ASN A 122 -4.06 3.95 3.51
CA ASN A 122 -5.06 5.03 3.56
C ASN A 122 -4.72 6.00 4.71
N PRO A 123 -3.92 7.04 4.46
CA PRO A 123 -3.41 7.93 5.50
C PRO A 123 -4.51 8.76 6.20
N GLU A 124 -5.65 8.98 5.55
CA GLU A 124 -6.75 9.76 6.11
C GLU A 124 -7.86 8.91 6.72
N ASN A 125 -7.95 7.64 6.35
CA ASN A 125 -8.99 6.74 6.83
C ASN A 125 -8.44 5.79 7.89
N ARG A 126 -8.07 6.33 9.03
CA ARG A 126 -7.70 5.52 10.19
C ARG A 126 -8.95 4.80 10.68
N THR A 127 -8.90 3.48 10.70
CA THR A 127 -9.96 2.71 11.34
C THR A 127 -10.00 3.07 12.82
N SER A 128 -11.19 3.22 13.39
CA SER A 128 -11.37 3.46 14.83
C SER A 128 -10.76 2.37 15.72
N GLU A 129 -10.49 1.22 15.14
CA GLU A 129 -9.90 0.05 15.80
C GLU A 129 -8.37 0.04 15.83
N ARG A 130 -7.70 0.95 15.10
CA ARG A 130 -6.25 0.99 15.11
C ARG A 130 -5.73 1.53 16.42
N LEU A 131 -4.82 0.79 17.05
CA LEU A 131 -4.13 1.25 18.27
C LEU A 131 -3.33 2.51 17.96
N LEU A 132 -3.57 3.56 18.76
CA LEU A 132 -2.88 4.85 18.65
C LEU A 132 -1.68 4.95 19.61
N TYR A 133 -1.69 4.14 20.65
CA TYR A 133 -0.67 4.11 21.69
C TYR A 133 -0.28 2.67 21.98
N PRO A 134 0.97 2.41 22.40
CA PRO A 134 1.35 1.10 22.90
C PRO A 134 0.55 0.79 24.18
N MET A 135 0.21 -0.46 24.38
CA MET A 135 -0.61 -0.92 25.48
C MET A 135 0.13 -2.02 26.25
N ILE A 136 0.15 -1.95 27.57
CA ILE A 136 0.67 -3.00 28.44
C ILE A 136 -0.48 -3.59 29.25
N ARG A 137 -0.48 -4.91 29.42
CA ARG A 137 -1.47 -5.59 30.26
C ARG A 137 -1.03 -5.60 31.71
N VAL A 138 -1.77 -4.88 32.55
CA VAL A 138 -1.55 -4.81 33.98
C VAL A 138 -2.78 -5.41 34.70
N ARG A 139 -2.59 -6.45 35.48
CA ARG A 139 -3.68 -7.14 36.22
C ARG A 139 -4.90 -7.47 35.32
N GLY A 140 -4.64 -7.95 34.09
CA GLY A 140 -5.70 -8.34 33.17
C GLY A 140 -6.26 -7.20 32.31
N THR A 141 -5.98 -5.93 32.61
CA THR A 141 -6.49 -4.77 31.87
C THR A 141 -5.38 -4.20 30.96
N LEU A 142 -5.72 -3.88 29.70
CA LEU A 142 -4.81 -3.15 28.78
C LEU A 142 -4.82 -1.67 29.15
N MET A 143 -3.63 -1.13 29.43
CA MET A 143 -3.43 0.28 29.77
C MET A 143 -2.51 0.95 28.74
N PRO A 144 -2.86 2.14 28.25
CA PRO A 144 -1.99 2.90 27.35
C PRO A 144 -0.74 3.36 28.12
N VAL A 145 0.41 3.28 27.45
CA VAL A 145 1.71 3.69 28.02
C VAL A 145 2.50 4.49 26.98
N SER A 146 3.59 5.11 27.42
CA SER A 146 4.54 5.75 26.50
C SER A 146 5.31 4.71 25.68
N TRP A 147 5.87 5.13 24.55
CA TRP A 147 6.75 4.27 23.75
C TRP A 147 8.00 3.87 24.52
N ASP A 148 8.56 4.77 25.33
CA ASP A 148 9.75 4.47 26.13
C ASP A 148 9.47 3.34 27.13
N LEU A 149 8.37 3.43 27.87
CA LEU A 149 7.98 2.38 28.80
C LEU A 149 7.65 1.05 28.09
N ALA A 150 6.99 1.12 26.93
CA ALA A 150 6.68 -0.09 26.18
C ALA A 150 7.94 -0.81 25.67
N THR A 151 8.89 -0.05 25.13
CA THR A 151 10.15 -0.62 24.60
C THR A 151 11.06 -1.13 25.72
N GLU A 152 11.12 -0.46 26.86
CA GLU A 152 11.82 -0.93 28.05
C GLU A 152 11.25 -2.26 28.56
N ALA A 153 9.93 -2.33 28.73
CA ALA A 153 9.26 -3.56 29.13
C ALA A 153 9.48 -4.72 28.14
N MET A 154 9.44 -4.44 26.83
CA MET A 154 9.75 -5.46 25.81
C MET A 154 11.20 -5.94 25.90
N ALA A 155 12.14 -5.01 26.09
CA ALA A 155 13.56 -5.35 26.23
C ALA A 155 13.81 -6.22 27.47
N ASP A 156 13.17 -5.91 28.58
CA ASP A 156 13.32 -6.65 29.83
C ASP A 156 12.73 -8.07 29.72
N ILE A 157 11.55 -8.22 29.14
CA ILE A 157 10.96 -9.54 28.88
C ILE A 157 11.81 -10.36 27.92
N SER A 158 12.45 -9.74 26.93
CA SER A 158 13.25 -10.42 25.91
C SER A 158 14.62 -10.90 26.41
N LYS A 159 15.05 -10.48 27.60
CA LYS A 159 16.33 -10.93 28.22
C LYS A 159 16.20 -12.28 28.93
N TYR A 160 14.99 -12.76 29.16
CA TYR A 160 14.69 -14.02 29.83
C TYR A 160 14.20 -15.07 28.82
#